data_fb5ebab035c2e1c8a2c69acc535d5629
#
_entry.id   fb5ebab035c2e1c8a2c69acc535d5629
#
_cell.length_a   1.000
_cell.length_b   1.000
_cell.length_c   1.000
_cell.angle_alpha   90.00
_cell.angle_beta   90.00
_cell.angle_gamma   90.00
#
_symmetry.space_group_name_H-M   'P 1'
#
loop_
_entity.id
_entity.type
_entity.pdbx_description
1 polymer ?
#
loop_
_entity_poly.entity_id
_entity_poly.type
_entity_poly.pdbx_seq_one_letter_code
_entity_poly.pdbx_strand_id
1 'polypeptide(L)'
;MDTLPLDLSQSPTETALETFLNGCRQQAILKSHPQLVSISVASDLLDPLAVLESIYHPSEPHFYVERPSDCVALAGAEVAIHSASRSGDRFESAKAFITDTLDNAVAVGDATLPFFGPHFFCGFTFFDEVGDGEAFPPATVFVPSWQVSVKRGVCVATANALVEECSDIESISKRIWNANTKFKSFDYRSVDVSASDSRRPEWRMEEASEEGDFSDSVGRAIKEIDSEVFEKIVIARARDLRANQVFHPLEILNAMRDRYPDCYSFSFAN
;
A
#
# COMPACT_ATOMS: atom_id res chain seq x y z
N MET A 1 -9.90 10.53 -15.63
CA MET A 1 -9.84 9.06 -15.70
C MET A 1 -11.04 8.54 -16.49
N ASP A 2 -10.79 7.82 -17.56
CA ASP A 2 -11.81 7.18 -18.37
C ASP A 2 -12.16 5.81 -17.75
N THR A 3 -13.45 5.51 -17.61
CA THR A 3 -13.93 4.22 -17.07
C THR A 3 -14.56 3.41 -18.19
N LEU A 4 -14.04 2.21 -18.41
CA LEU A 4 -14.55 1.29 -19.41
C LEU A 4 -15.15 0.06 -18.72
N PRO A 5 -16.39 -0.33 -19.07
CA PRO A 5 -16.97 -1.58 -18.54
C PRO A 5 -16.17 -2.76 -19.09
N LEU A 6 -15.82 -3.70 -18.21
CA LEU A 6 -15.32 -5.00 -18.65
C LEU A 6 -16.55 -5.78 -19.16
N ASP A 7 -16.56 -6.11 -20.44
CA ASP A 7 -17.59 -7.01 -20.98
C ASP A 7 -17.28 -8.44 -20.50
N LEU A 8 -17.91 -8.82 -19.38
CA LEU A 8 -17.78 -10.16 -18.79
C LEU A 8 -18.61 -11.22 -19.53
N SER A 9 -19.36 -10.83 -20.58
CA SER A 9 -20.16 -11.77 -21.37
C SER A 9 -19.30 -12.69 -22.24
N GLN A 10 -18.06 -12.29 -22.52
CA GLN A 10 -17.04 -13.13 -23.13
C GLN A 10 -15.96 -13.42 -22.09
N SER A 11 -15.62 -14.69 -21.91
CA SER A 11 -14.49 -15.06 -21.04
C SER A 11 -13.25 -14.26 -21.47
N PRO A 12 -12.64 -13.45 -20.59
CA PRO A 12 -11.48 -12.67 -20.95
C PRO A 12 -10.37 -13.61 -21.42
N THR A 13 -9.74 -13.30 -22.54
CA THR A 13 -8.60 -14.04 -23.08
C THR A 13 -7.34 -13.18 -23.02
N GLU A 14 -6.18 -13.82 -22.94
CA GLU A 14 -4.90 -13.11 -22.98
C GLU A 14 -4.79 -12.24 -24.25
N THR A 15 -5.27 -12.73 -25.39
CA THR A 15 -5.31 -11.98 -26.67
C THR A 15 -6.21 -10.74 -26.62
N ALA A 16 -7.35 -10.81 -25.91
CA ALA A 16 -8.23 -9.66 -25.76
C ALA A 16 -7.56 -8.59 -24.87
N LEU A 17 -6.88 -9.00 -23.80
CA LEU A 17 -6.10 -8.11 -22.94
C LEU A 17 -4.97 -7.42 -23.74
N GLU A 18 -4.23 -8.18 -24.54
CA GLU A 18 -3.16 -7.64 -25.38
C GLU A 18 -3.71 -6.63 -26.42
N THR A 19 -4.83 -6.94 -27.06
CA THR A 19 -5.51 -6.03 -27.99
C THR A 19 -5.91 -4.73 -27.31
N PHE A 20 -6.49 -4.82 -26.12
CA PHE A 20 -6.87 -3.64 -25.32
C PHE A 20 -5.66 -2.79 -24.95
N LEU A 21 -4.58 -3.40 -24.43
CA LEU A 21 -3.36 -2.69 -24.06
C LEU A 21 -2.66 -2.05 -25.27
N ASN A 22 -2.72 -2.68 -26.44
CA ASN A 22 -2.26 -2.06 -27.70
C ASN A 22 -3.09 -0.82 -28.05
N GLY A 23 -4.41 -0.84 -27.82
CA GLY A 23 -5.26 0.35 -27.95
C GLY A 23 -4.84 1.48 -27.00
N CYS A 24 -4.53 1.17 -25.75
CA CYS A 24 -4.02 2.14 -24.78
C CYS A 24 -2.68 2.73 -25.22
N ARG A 25 -1.77 1.90 -25.77
CA ARG A 25 -0.48 2.36 -26.33
C ARG A 25 -0.68 3.35 -27.48
N GLN A 26 -1.63 3.08 -28.39
CA GLN A 26 -1.94 4.02 -29.46
C GLN A 26 -2.48 5.34 -28.93
N GLN A 27 -3.30 5.33 -27.87
CA GLN A 27 -3.77 6.55 -27.22
C GLN A 27 -2.63 7.30 -26.54
N ALA A 28 -1.69 6.60 -25.90
CA ALA A 28 -0.50 7.23 -25.31
C ALA A 28 0.34 7.95 -26.37
N ILE A 29 0.53 7.35 -27.54
CA ILE A 29 1.20 7.96 -28.69
C ILE A 29 0.46 9.22 -29.15
N LEU A 30 -0.85 9.12 -29.36
CA LEU A 30 -1.67 10.25 -29.84
C LEU A 30 -1.67 11.42 -28.86
N LYS A 31 -1.72 11.15 -27.56
CA LYS A 31 -1.68 12.16 -26.50
C LYS A 31 -0.26 12.65 -26.19
N SER A 32 0.78 11.98 -26.71
CA SER A 32 2.18 12.17 -26.31
C SER A 32 2.37 12.12 -24.78
N HIS A 33 1.60 11.27 -24.11
CA HIS A 33 1.58 11.13 -22.66
C HIS A 33 1.35 9.67 -22.25
N PRO A 34 2.11 9.14 -21.26
CA PRO A 34 1.86 7.81 -20.71
C PRO A 34 0.43 7.65 -20.18
N GLN A 35 -0.11 6.46 -20.30
CA GLN A 35 -1.41 6.11 -19.72
C GLN A 35 -1.25 5.12 -18.57
N LEU A 36 -1.81 5.44 -17.41
CA LEU A 36 -1.99 4.46 -16.35
C LEU A 36 -3.22 3.60 -16.67
N VAL A 37 -3.02 2.32 -16.90
CA VAL A 37 -4.08 1.34 -17.11
C VAL A 37 -4.32 0.57 -15.81
N SER A 38 -5.55 0.58 -15.32
CA SER A 38 -5.96 -0.10 -14.09
C SER A 38 -7.09 -1.08 -14.41
N ILE A 39 -6.90 -2.37 -14.14
CA ILE A 39 -7.85 -3.44 -14.43
C ILE A 39 -8.29 -4.06 -13.12
N SER A 40 -9.57 -3.86 -12.76
CA SER A 40 -10.16 -4.37 -11.51
C SER A 40 -11.14 -5.49 -11.80
N VAL A 41 -10.97 -6.61 -11.12
CA VAL A 41 -11.84 -7.79 -11.24
C VAL A 41 -12.29 -8.26 -9.86
N ALA A 42 -13.55 -8.66 -9.76
CA ALA A 42 -14.01 -9.39 -8.58
C ALA A 42 -13.29 -10.75 -8.51
N SER A 43 -12.91 -11.15 -7.32
CA SER A 43 -12.21 -12.40 -7.05
C SER A 43 -12.94 -13.19 -5.96
N ASP A 44 -12.61 -14.48 -5.84
CA ASP A 44 -12.91 -15.24 -4.63
C ASP A 44 -12.28 -14.54 -3.43
N LEU A 45 -12.83 -14.80 -2.24
CA LEU A 45 -12.34 -14.15 -1.02
C LEU A 45 -10.90 -14.58 -0.75
N LEU A 46 -9.97 -13.62 -0.88
CA LEU A 46 -8.55 -13.75 -0.59
C LEU A 46 -8.24 -12.99 0.70
N ASP A 47 -7.23 -13.43 1.45
CA ASP A 47 -6.63 -12.62 2.52
C ASP A 47 -5.55 -11.70 1.92
N PRO A 48 -5.73 -10.37 1.90
CA PRO A 48 -4.75 -9.45 1.33
C PRO A 48 -3.35 -9.55 1.97
N LEU A 49 -3.28 -9.89 3.28
CA LEU A 49 -1.99 -10.09 3.94
C LEU A 49 -1.28 -11.36 3.45
N ALA A 50 -2.02 -12.46 3.27
CA ALA A 50 -1.47 -13.70 2.73
C ALA A 50 -1.02 -13.54 1.27
N VAL A 51 -1.77 -12.78 0.46
CA VAL A 51 -1.37 -12.44 -0.90
C VAL A 51 -0.08 -11.62 -0.89
N LEU A 52 0.01 -10.57 -0.05
CA LEU A 52 1.22 -9.76 0.07
C LEU A 52 2.41 -10.61 0.49
N GLU A 53 2.25 -11.52 1.45
CA GLU A 53 3.33 -12.42 1.91
C GLU A 53 3.84 -13.31 0.77
N SER A 54 2.96 -13.80 -0.10
CA SER A 54 3.33 -14.67 -1.21
C SER A 54 4.20 -14.00 -2.29
N ILE A 55 4.16 -12.66 -2.36
CA ILE A 55 4.91 -11.84 -3.33
C ILE A 55 5.88 -10.88 -2.65
N TYR A 56 5.99 -10.96 -1.31
CA TYR A 56 6.82 -10.04 -0.53
C TYR A 56 8.30 -10.13 -0.89
N HIS A 57 8.88 -8.97 -1.14
CA HIS A 57 10.32 -8.82 -1.27
C HIS A 57 10.80 -7.63 -0.44
N PRO A 58 11.82 -7.80 0.45
CA PRO A 58 12.22 -6.76 1.39
C PRO A 58 12.70 -5.45 0.78
N SER A 59 13.13 -5.47 -0.48
CA SER A 59 13.64 -4.29 -1.20
C SER A 59 12.60 -3.66 -2.14
N GLU A 60 11.37 -4.14 -2.15
CA GLU A 60 10.32 -3.61 -3.01
C GLU A 60 9.29 -2.82 -2.21
N PRO A 61 8.85 -1.67 -2.73
CA PRO A 61 7.79 -0.90 -2.10
C PRO A 61 6.52 -1.72 -1.97
N HIS A 62 5.92 -1.63 -0.80
CA HIS A 62 4.61 -2.22 -0.55
C HIS A 62 3.79 -1.36 0.39
N PHE A 63 2.50 -1.57 0.34
CA PHE A 63 1.55 -1.01 1.29
C PHE A 63 0.57 -2.08 1.75
N TYR A 64 0.28 -2.04 3.01
CA TYR A 64 -0.78 -2.81 3.62
C TYR A 64 -1.54 -1.97 4.62
N VAL A 65 -2.87 -2.11 4.67
CA VAL A 65 -3.72 -1.56 5.73
C VAL A 65 -4.90 -2.48 5.97
N GLU A 66 -5.24 -2.67 7.25
CA GLU A 66 -6.39 -3.45 7.66
C GLU A 66 -7.07 -2.82 8.88
N ARG A 67 -8.39 -2.93 8.94
CA ARG A 67 -9.19 -2.78 10.15
C ARG A 67 -10.18 -3.93 10.23
N PRO A 68 -9.88 -4.96 11.04
CA PRO A 68 -10.67 -6.19 11.09
C PRO A 68 -12.14 -5.96 11.47
N SER A 69 -12.42 -5.08 12.44
CA SER A 69 -13.79 -4.77 12.88
C SER A 69 -14.67 -4.17 11.76
N ASP A 70 -14.08 -3.51 10.78
CA ASP A 70 -14.81 -2.95 9.63
C ASP A 70 -14.84 -3.92 8.44
N CYS A 71 -14.21 -5.08 8.56
CA CYS A 71 -14.00 -6.04 7.47
C CYS A 71 -13.38 -5.37 6.23
N VAL A 72 -12.34 -4.55 6.46
CA VAL A 72 -11.61 -3.83 5.41
C VAL A 72 -10.14 -4.18 5.49
N ALA A 73 -9.58 -4.63 4.37
CA ALA A 73 -8.15 -4.82 4.20
C ALA A 73 -7.74 -4.48 2.76
N LEU A 74 -6.53 -3.97 2.60
CA LEU A 74 -5.97 -3.61 1.30
C LEU A 74 -4.46 -3.83 1.32
N ALA A 75 -3.96 -4.55 0.33
CA ALA A 75 -2.55 -4.77 0.09
C ALA A 75 -2.18 -4.32 -1.32
N GLY A 76 -1.00 -3.75 -1.47
CA GLY A 76 -0.42 -3.41 -2.76
C GLY A 76 1.09 -3.64 -2.75
N ALA A 77 1.62 -4.15 -3.85
CA ALA A 77 3.04 -4.44 -4.01
C ALA A 77 3.54 -4.14 -5.42
N GLU A 78 4.84 -4.06 -5.54
CA GLU A 78 5.56 -3.56 -6.70
C GLU A 78 5.14 -2.12 -7.07
N VAL A 79 5.79 -1.52 -8.03
CA VAL A 79 5.50 -0.14 -8.43
C VAL A 79 5.17 -0.07 -9.90
N ALA A 80 3.96 0.41 -10.23
CA ALA A 80 3.59 0.79 -11.58
C ALA A 80 4.09 2.21 -11.92
N ILE A 81 3.84 3.15 -11.01
CA ILE A 81 4.34 4.54 -11.08
C ILE A 81 4.63 5.07 -9.67
N HIS A 82 5.58 5.98 -9.56
CA HIS A 82 5.87 6.65 -8.29
C HIS A 82 6.34 8.09 -8.50
N SER A 83 6.21 8.87 -7.44
CA SER A 83 6.79 10.20 -7.30
C SER A 83 7.29 10.39 -5.88
N ALA A 84 8.45 11.04 -5.76
CA ALA A 84 9.02 11.42 -4.48
C ALA A 84 9.44 12.89 -4.53
N SER A 85 8.98 13.70 -3.58
CA SER A 85 9.40 15.10 -3.45
C SER A 85 10.35 15.25 -2.27
N ARG A 86 11.36 16.12 -2.45
CA ARG A 86 12.32 16.53 -1.40
C ARG A 86 12.19 18.00 -1.04
N SER A 87 11.16 18.69 -1.52
CA SER A 87 10.97 20.12 -1.35
C SER A 87 9.78 20.44 -0.44
N GLY A 88 9.71 21.70 0.02
CA GLY A 88 8.65 22.18 0.91
C GLY A 88 7.26 22.22 0.28
N ASP A 89 7.14 22.07 -1.05
CA ASP A 89 5.90 21.97 -1.81
C ASP A 89 5.35 20.53 -1.93
N ARG A 90 5.75 19.64 -1.05
CA ARG A 90 5.48 18.20 -1.11
C ARG A 90 4.01 17.82 -1.30
N PHE A 91 3.07 18.57 -0.71
CA PHE A 91 1.64 18.29 -0.85
C PHE A 91 1.13 18.72 -2.23
N GLU A 92 1.56 19.88 -2.73
CA GLU A 92 1.22 20.39 -4.06
C GLU A 92 1.80 19.47 -5.14
N SER A 93 3.05 19.06 -4.98
CA SER A 93 3.72 18.12 -5.90
C SER A 93 3.00 16.77 -5.94
N ALA A 94 2.64 16.21 -4.79
CA ALA A 94 1.86 14.97 -4.70
C ALA A 94 0.49 15.13 -5.36
N LYS A 95 -0.23 16.22 -5.10
CA LYS A 95 -1.53 16.51 -5.71
C LYS A 95 -1.40 16.65 -7.23
N ALA A 96 -0.40 17.37 -7.72
CA ALA A 96 -0.17 17.56 -9.15
C ALA A 96 0.08 16.22 -9.84
N PHE A 97 0.96 15.37 -9.26
CA PHE A 97 1.25 14.03 -9.76
C PHE A 97 0.00 13.15 -9.82
N ILE A 98 -0.81 13.12 -8.76
CA ILE A 98 -2.05 12.33 -8.71
C ILE A 98 -3.04 12.83 -9.76
N THR A 99 -3.22 14.16 -9.88
CA THR A 99 -4.17 14.74 -10.83
C THR A 99 -3.76 14.43 -12.27
N ASP A 100 -2.51 14.69 -12.63
CA ASP A 100 -1.97 14.42 -13.97
C ASP A 100 -2.10 12.93 -14.34
N THR A 101 -1.75 12.05 -13.40
CA THR A 101 -1.90 10.60 -13.59
C THR A 101 -3.36 10.19 -13.81
N LEU A 102 -4.30 10.72 -13.02
CA LEU A 102 -5.72 10.39 -13.15
C LEU A 102 -6.32 10.94 -14.43
N ASP A 103 -5.89 12.12 -14.91
CA ASP A 103 -6.35 12.70 -16.16
C ASP A 103 -5.97 11.84 -17.38
N ASN A 104 -4.89 11.09 -17.24
CA ASN A 104 -4.37 10.17 -18.26
C ASN A 104 -4.56 8.68 -17.91
N ALA A 105 -5.43 8.35 -16.95
CA ALA A 105 -5.70 6.98 -16.55
C ALA A 105 -6.95 6.40 -17.23
N VAL A 106 -6.90 5.08 -17.48
CA VAL A 106 -8.02 4.27 -17.94
C VAL A 106 -8.27 3.16 -16.90
N ALA A 107 -9.48 3.13 -16.34
CA ALA A 107 -9.89 2.08 -15.42
C ALA A 107 -10.91 1.15 -16.09
N VAL A 108 -10.66 -0.15 -16.00
CA VAL A 108 -11.48 -1.21 -16.60
C VAL A 108 -12.03 -2.12 -15.51
N GLY A 109 -13.32 -2.43 -15.61
CA GLY A 109 -14.01 -3.31 -14.68
C GLY A 109 -15.38 -2.79 -14.28
N ASP A 110 -15.95 -3.38 -13.25
CA ASP A 110 -17.22 -2.93 -12.67
C ASP A 110 -16.95 -1.79 -11.65
N ALA A 111 -17.32 -0.57 -12.02
CA ALA A 111 -17.13 0.62 -11.19
C ALA A 111 -17.96 0.61 -9.88
N THR A 112 -18.84 -0.35 -9.69
CA THR A 112 -19.60 -0.52 -8.44
C THR A 112 -18.84 -1.33 -7.39
N LEU A 113 -17.74 -1.99 -7.78
CA LEU A 113 -16.89 -2.75 -6.87
C LEU A 113 -16.18 -1.81 -5.87
N PRO A 114 -16.05 -2.22 -4.60
CA PRO A 114 -15.26 -1.47 -3.66
C PRO A 114 -13.80 -1.44 -4.10
N PHE A 115 -13.12 -0.31 -3.90
CA PHE A 115 -11.73 -0.12 -4.32
C PHE A 115 -11.49 -0.37 -5.82
N PHE A 116 -12.46 -0.02 -6.66
CA PHE A 116 -12.30 -0.05 -8.11
C PHE A 116 -11.28 0.98 -8.58
N GLY A 117 -10.45 0.62 -9.55
CA GLY A 117 -9.47 1.49 -10.18
C GLY A 117 -8.14 1.64 -9.40
N PRO A 118 -7.28 2.56 -9.83
CA PRO A 118 -5.97 2.75 -9.22
C PRO A 118 -6.08 3.42 -7.86
N HIS A 119 -5.26 2.99 -6.90
CA HIS A 119 -5.12 3.62 -5.59
C HIS A 119 -3.71 4.17 -5.43
N PHE A 120 -3.64 5.39 -4.92
CA PHE A 120 -2.40 6.07 -4.63
C PHE A 120 -2.07 5.92 -3.15
N PHE A 121 -0.95 5.31 -2.85
CA PHE A 121 -0.42 5.22 -1.51
C PHE A 121 0.53 6.37 -1.27
N CYS A 122 0.24 7.15 -0.23
CA CYS A 122 0.96 8.38 0.05
C CYS A 122 1.56 8.32 1.46
N GLY A 123 2.85 8.64 1.56
CA GLY A 123 3.55 8.89 2.81
C GLY A 123 4.09 10.32 2.84
N PHE A 124 3.90 11.02 3.96
CA PHE A 124 4.43 12.36 4.16
C PHE A 124 5.14 12.43 5.50
N THR A 125 6.31 13.05 5.53
CA THR A 125 6.96 13.37 6.80
C THR A 125 6.24 14.53 7.48
N PHE A 126 6.37 14.61 8.80
CA PHE A 126 5.74 15.70 9.55
C PHE A 126 6.37 17.05 9.21
N PHE A 127 7.68 17.11 9.07
CA PHE A 127 8.43 18.30 8.67
C PHE A 127 8.75 18.30 7.19
N ASP A 128 8.99 19.48 6.61
CA ASP A 128 9.33 19.68 5.20
C ASP A 128 10.74 19.20 4.89
N GLU A 129 11.62 19.28 5.87
CA GLU A 129 12.99 18.85 5.80
C GLU A 129 13.17 17.57 6.60
N VAL A 130 13.93 16.65 6.05
CA VAL A 130 14.34 15.39 6.69
C VAL A 130 15.86 15.34 6.79
N GLY A 131 16.34 14.73 7.88
CA GLY A 131 17.77 14.55 8.10
C GLY A 131 18.40 13.59 7.08
N ASP A 132 19.73 13.70 6.96
CA ASP A 132 20.50 12.74 6.17
C ASP A 132 20.36 11.33 6.76
N GLY A 133 19.99 10.36 5.92
CA GLY A 133 19.79 8.96 6.33
C GLY A 133 18.37 8.57 6.72
N GLU A 134 17.42 9.50 6.67
CA GLU A 134 15.99 9.17 6.82
C GLU A 134 15.52 8.26 5.69
N ALA A 135 14.77 7.21 6.06
CA ALA A 135 14.31 6.19 5.11
C ALA A 135 13.29 6.73 4.10
N PHE A 136 12.51 7.74 4.48
CA PHE A 136 11.47 8.31 3.63
C PHE A 136 11.76 9.77 3.28
N PRO A 137 11.59 10.14 1.99
CA PRO A 137 11.61 11.55 1.59
C PRO A 137 10.37 12.29 2.14
N PRO A 138 10.37 13.64 2.12
CA PRO A 138 9.24 14.46 2.58
C PRO A 138 7.87 14.08 2.01
N ALA A 139 7.82 13.60 0.77
CA ALA A 139 6.65 12.94 0.20
C ALA A 139 7.05 11.74 -0.65
N THR A 140 6.30 10.67 -0.50
CA THR A 140 6.32 9.50 -1.38
C THR A 140 4.89 9.22 -1.82
N VAL A 141 4.68 9.06 -3.12
CA VAL A 141 3.39 8.67 -3.71
C VAL A 141 3.66 7.55 -4.70
N PHE A 142 2.94 6.43 -4.61
CA PHE A 142 3.03 5.40 -5.62
C PHE A 142 1.68 4.72 -5.90
N VAL A 143 1.57 4.14 -7.09
CA VAL A 143 0.50 3.20 -7.46
C VAL A 143 1.16 1.82 -7.58
N PRO A 144 0.69 0.80 -6.86
CA PRO A 144 1.26 -0.54 -6.95
C PRO A 144 0.91 -1.19 -8.29
N SER A 145 1.78 -2.11 -8.78
CA SER A 145 1.45 -2.95 -9.92
C SER A 145 0.32 -3.94 -9.61
N TRP A 146 0.28 -4.41 -8.37
CA TRP A 146 -0.72 -5.36 -7.87
C TRP A 146 -1.37 -4.87 -6.61
N GLN A 147 -2.69 -5.01 -6.55
CA GLN A 147 -3.49 -4.66 -5.39
C GLN A 147 -4.55 -5.72 -5.17
N VAL A 148 -4.73 -6.14 -3.92
CA VAL A 148 -5.86 -6.94 -3.48
C VAL A 148 -6.54 -6.20 -2.35
N SER A 149 -7.85 -6.07 -2.43
CA SER A 149 -8.65 -5.37 -1.44
C SER A 149 -9.88 -6.18 -1.07
N VAL A 150 -10.25 -6.09 0.20
CA VAL A 150 -11.47 -6.69 0.73
C VAL A 150 -12.27 -5.64 1.46
N LYS A 151 -13.57 -5.60 1.22
CA LYS A 151 -14.51 -4.79 1.97
C LYS A 151 -15.82 -5.53 2.15
N ARG A 152 -16.17 -5.85 3.39
CA ARG A 152 -17.42 -6.52 3.77
C ARG A 152 -17.70 -7.78 2.94
N GLY A 153 -16.68 -8.60 2.75
CA GLY A 153 -16.79 -9.87 2.03
C GLY A 153 -16.71 -9.78 0.50
N VAL A 154 -16.57 -8.58 -0.07
CA VAL A 154 -16.28 -8.40 -1.50
C VAL A 154 -14.78 -8.25 -1.68
N CYS A 155 -14.18 -9.15 -2.47
CA CYS A 155 -12.76 -9.12 -2.80
C CYS A 155 -12.55 -8.62 -4.23
N VAL A 156 -11.58 -7.72 -4.39
CA VAL A 156 -11.23 -7.14 -5.69
C VAL A 156 -9.72 -7.23 -5.88
N ALA A 157 -9.30 -7.82 -6.98
CA ALA A 157 -7.93 -7.80 -7.45
C ALA A 157 -7.78 -6.74 -8.54
N THR A 158 -6.75 -5.91 -8.42
CA THR A 158 -6.46 -4.85 -9.38
C THR A 158 -5.02 -4.96 -9.88
N ALA A 159 -4.86 -4.93 -11.19
CA ALA A 159 -3.56 -4.81 -11.85
C ALA A 159 -3.41 -3.42 -12.44
N ASN A 160 -2.27 -2.77 -12.17
CA ASN A 160 -1.93 -1.47 -12.72
C ASN A 160 -0.67 -1.58 -13.59
N ALA A 161 -0.67 -0.90 -14.73
CA ALA A 161 0.48 -0.82 -15.60
C ALA A 161 0.55 0.57 -16.25
N LEU A 162 1.77 1.10 -16.33
CA LEU A 162 2.02 2.30 -17.14
C LEU A 162 2.27 1.83 -18.58
N VAL A 163 1.51 2.41 -19.51
CA VAL A 163 1.59 2.13 -20.94
C VAL A 163 2.09 3.37 -21.66
N GLU A 164 3.25 3.24 -22.29
CA GLU A 164 3.94 4.26 -23.04
C GLU A 164 4.12 3.81 -24.49
N GLU A 165 4.63 4.70 -25.35
CA GLU A 165 4.94 4.41 -26.75
C GLU A 165 5.84 3.17 -26.90
N CYS A 166 6.90 3.07 -26.07
CA CYS A 166 7.90 2.00 -26.14
C CYS A 166 7.55 0.76 -25.29
N SER A 167 6.36 0.69 -24.67
CA SER A 167 5.97 -0.43 -23.80
C SER A 167 5.90 -1.75 -24.55
N ASP A 168 6.50 -2.79 -23.97
CA ASP A 168 6.33 -4.18 -24.41
C ASP A 168 4.98 -4.73 -23.93
N ILE A 169 3.97 -4.58 -24.78
CA ILE A 169 2.59 -4.97 -24.49
C ILE A 169 2.44 -6.47 -24.27
N GLU A 170 3.19 -7.29 -25.00
CA GLU A 170 3.17 -8.76 -24.85
C GLU A 170 3.63 -9.15 -23.43
N SER A 171 4.74 -8.56 -22.97
CA SER A 171 5.26 -8.81 -21.61
C SER A 171 4.29 -8.33 -20.53
N ILE A 172 3.72 -7.13 -20.67
CA ILE A 172 2.73 -6.59 -19.73
C ILE A 172 1.50 -7.49 -19.68
N SER A 173 0.94 -7.87 -20.83
CA SER A 173 -0.23 -8.73 -20.93
C SER A 173 0.00 -10.08 -20.25
N LYS A 174 1.11 -10.75 -20.56
CA LYS A 174 1.48 -12.02 -19.94
C LYS A 174 1.63 -11.91 -18.42
N ARG A 175 2.24 -10.83 -17.92
CA ARG A 175 2.40 -10.61 -16.49
C ARG A 175 1.05 -10.48 -15.79
N ILE A 176 0.13 -9.67 -16.31
CA ILE A 176 -1.21 -9.49 -15.78
C ILE A 176 -2.00 -10.80 -15.84
N TRP A 177 -1.95 -11.51 -16.97
CA TRP A 177 -2.65 -12.76 -17.16
C TRP A 177 -2.20 -13.86 -16.19
N ASN A 178 -0.89 -14.01 -16.05
CA ASN A 178 -0.29 -15.00 -15.14
C ASN A 178 -0.63 -14.69 -13.67
N ALA A 179 -0.62 -13.43 -13.27
CA ALA A 179 -1.02 -13.04 -11.92
C ALA A 179 -2.49 -13.35 -11.64
N ASN A 180 -3.40 -13.04 -12.57
CA ASN A 180 -4.82 -13.40 -12.44
C ASN A 180 -5.03 -14.92 -12.33
N THR A 181 -4.26 -15.70 -13.08
CA THR A 181 -4.29 -17.17 -13.02
C THR A 181 -3.80 -17.67 -11.66
N LYS A 182 -2.72 -17.09 -11.13
CA LYS A 182 -2.20 -17.40 -9.80
C LYS A 182 -3.25 -17.10 -8.72
N PHE A 183 -3.85 -15.93 -8.71
CA PHE A 183 -4.88 -15.58 -7.71
C PHE A 183 -6.06 -16.55 -7.70
N LYS A 184 -6.44 -17.11 -8.85
CA LYS A 184 -7.50 -18.12 -8.96
C LYS A 184 -7.09 -19.53 -8.53
N SER A 185 -5.80 -19.84 -8.50
CA SER A 185 -5.29 -21.20 -8.25
C SER A 185 -4.79 -21.43 -6.81
N PHE A 186 -4.56 -20.38 -6.03
CA PHE A 186 -4.02 -20.48 -4.67
C PHE A 186 -5.12 -20.23 -3.61
N ASP A 187 -5.01 -20.96 -2.51
CA ASP A 187 -5.84 -20.72 -1.31
C ASP A 187 -5.15 -19.72 -0.38
N TYR A 188 -5.42 -18.43 -0.60
CA TYR A 188 -4.92 -17.33 0.22
C TYR A 188 -5.87 -16.98 1.38
N ARG A 189 -6.46 -18.00 2.04
CA ARG A 189 -7.47 -17.75 3.08
C ARG A 189 -6.91 -17.49 4.46
N SER A 190 -5.66 -17.86 4.69
CA SER A 190 -4.98 -17.58 5.95
C SER A 190 -3.47 -17.63 5.78
N VAL A 191 -2.77 -16.75 6.51
CA VAL A 191 -1.32 -16.87 6.70
C VAL A 191 -1.07 -17.95 7.72
N ASP A 192 -0.40 -19.04 7.33
CA ASP A 192 -0.02 -20.10 8.26
C ASP A 192 1.25 -19.70 9.01
N VAL A 193 1.07 -19.01 10.15
CA VAL A 193 2.16 -18.49 11.00
C VAL A 193 2.90 -19.62 11.76
N SER A 194 2.48 -20.88 11.58
CA SER A 194 3.01 -22.00 12.36
C SER A 194 4.42 -22.45 12.01
N ALA A 195 5.06 -21.86 11.00
CA ALA A 195 6.37 -22.32 10.50
C ALA A 195 7.59 -21.54 11.03
N SER A 196 7.43 -20.47 11.81
CA SER A 196 8.58 -19.79 12.39
C SER A 196 9.13 -20.55 13.59
N ASP A 197 10.43 -20.77 13.60
CA ASP A 197 11.20 -21.41 14.67
C ASP A 197 10.78 -20.84 16.03
N SER A 198 10.20 -21.69 16.87
CA SER A 198 9.50 -21.36 18.13
C SER A 198 10.38 -20.77 19.24
N ARG A 199 11.56 -20.25 18.92
CA ARG A 199 12.38 -19.51 19.88
C ARG A 199 11.86 -18.08 19.98
N ARG A 200 11.32 -17.76 21.17
CA ARG A 200 10.97 -16.36 21.48
C ARG A 200 12.22 -15.49 21.32
N PRO A 201 12.14 -14.39 20.54
CA PRO A 201 13.27 -13.48 20.41
C PRO A 201 13.66 -12.90 21.77
N GLU A 202 14.96 -12.80 22.03
CA GLU A 202 15.46 -12.03 23.16
C GLU A 202 15.38 -10.54 22.80
N TRP A 203 14.64 -9.80 23.59
CA TRP A 203 14.43 -8.38 23.38
C TRP A 203 15.30 -7.56 24.28
N ARG A 204 15.90 -6.51 23.73
CA ARG A 204 16.45 -5.39 24.50
C ARG A 204 15.62 -4.16 24.19
N MET A 205 15.19 -3.47 25.24
CA MET A 205 14.44 -2.24 25.14
C MET A 205 15.35 -1.10 25.62
N GLU A 206 15.54 -0.11 24.76
CA GLU A 206 16.34 1.08 25.04
C GLU A 206 15.40 2.30 24.92
N GLU A 207 15.55 3.29 25.83
CA GLU A 207 14.85 4.58 25.67
C GLU A 207 15.53 5.33 24.52
N ALA A 208 14.76 5.74 23.52
CA ALA A 208 15.29 6.43 22.34
C ALA A 208 15.53 7.94 22.58
N SER A 209 15.08 8.51 23.71
CA SER A 209 15.28 9.91 24.03
C SER A 209 16.32 10.08 25.13
N GLU A 210 17.28 10.98 24.91
CA GLU A 210 18.26 11.43 25.91
C GLU A 210 17.71 12.43 26.92
N GLU A 211 16.48 12.93 26.76
CA GLU A 211 15.87 13.99 27.54
C GLU A 211 15.01 13.48 28.73
N GLY A 212 15.66 12.87 29.71
CA GLY A 212 15.04 12.61 31.01
C GLY A 212 14.02 11.48 31.06
N ASP A 213 13.56 11.14 32.27
CA ASP A 213 12.55 10.11 32.48
C ASP A 213 11.17 10.58 31.96
N PHE A 214 10.45 9.71 31.25
CA PHE A 214 9.09 9.94 30.81
C PHE A 214 8.15 10.29 31.97
N SER A 215 8.36 9.69 33.13
CA SER A 215 7.63 9.99 34.37
C SER A 215 7.77 11.45 34.82
N ASP A 216 8.98 12.01 34.69
CA ASP A 216 9.23 13.41 35.01
C ASP A 216 8.52 14.35 34.04
N SER A 217 8.48 14.00 32.76
CA SER A 217 7.75 14.75 31.74
C SER A 217 6.23 14.72 32.00
N VAL A 218 5.69 13.58 32.39
CA VAL A 218 4.28 13.46 32.84
C VAL A 218 4.04 14.32 34.09
N GLY A 219 4.93 14.26 35.07
CA GLY A 219 4.82 15.06 36.29
C GLY A 219 4.84 16.58 36.04
N ARG A 220 5.64 17.04 35.08
CA ARG A 220 5.65 18.45 34.63
C ARG A 220 4.34 18.82 33.94
N ALA A 221 3.85 17.98 33.02
CA ALA A 221 2.61 18.22 32.30
C ALA A 221 1.41 18.31 33.24
N ILE A 222 1.34 17.45 34.24
CA ILE A 222 0.27 17.51 35.27
C ILE A 222 0.30 18.85 36.03
N LYS A 223 1.48 19.32 36.42
CA LYS A 223 1.59 20.62 37.12
C LYS A 223 1.13 21.80 36.26
N GLU A 224 1.40 21.76 34.93
CA GLU A 224 0.96 22.80 34.00
C GLU A 224 -0.58 22.78 33.82
N ILE A 225 -1.17 21.58 33.83
CA ILE A 225 -2.62 21.42 33.79
C ILE A 225 -3.25 21.92 35.13
N ASP A 226 -2.69 21.53 36.28
CA ASP A 226 -3.16 21.94 37.59
C ASP A 226 -3.05 23.45 37.80
N SER A 227 -2.11 24.10 37.14
CA SER A 227 -1.96 25.58 37.16
C SER A 227 -2.84 26.30 36.12
N GLU A 228 -3.73 25.59 35.45
CA GLU A 228 -4.66 26.11 34.44
C GLU A 228 -3.97 26.76 33.19
N VAL A 229 -2.68 26.47 32.97
CA VAL A 229 -1.95 26.93 31.76
C VAL A 229 -2.43 26.18 30.51
N PHE A 230 -2.74 24.88 30.67
CA PHE A 230 -3.27 24.03 29.63
C PHE A 230 -4.44 23.18 30.14
N GLU A 231 -5.46 22.97 29.28
CA GLU A 231 -6.55 22.05 29.60
C GLU A 231 -6.15 20.60 29.38
N LYS A 232 -5.25 20.35 28.40
CA LYS A 232 -4.77 19.03 28.00
C LYS A 232 -3.37 19.12 27.40
N ILE A 233 -2.52 18.18 27.79
CA ILE A 233 -1.18 17.98 27.18
C ILE A 233 -1.09 16.54 26.72
N VAL A 234 -0.61 16.33 25.48
CA VAL A 234 -0.29 15.01 24.94
C VAL A 234 1.22 14.84 24.94
N ILE A 235 1.68 13.80 25.64
CA ILE A 235 3.11 13.47 25.74
C ILE A 235 3.36 12.19 24.95
N ALA A 236 4.42 12.19 24.16
CA ALA A 236 4.91 11.02 23.43
C ALA A 236 6.30 10.64 23.90
N ARG A 237 6.64 9.37 23.76
CA ARG A 237 8.00 8.86 23.92
C ARG A 237 8.33 7.88 22.80
N ALA A 238 9.60 7.78 22.44
CA ALA A 238 10.11 6.73 21.57
C ALA A 238 10.87 5.67 22.38
N ARG A 239 10.75 4.42 21.97
CA ARG A 239 11.52 3.29 22.49
C ARG A 239 12.03 2.45 21.36
N ASP A 240 13.31 2.13 21.39
CA ASP A 240 13.91 1.17 20.47
C ASP A 240 13.78 -0.24 21.03
N LEU A 241 13.23 -1.12 20.22
CA LEU A 241 13.16 -2.55 20.50
C LEU A 241 14.12 -3.27 19.58
N ARG A 242 15.17 -3.83 20.16
CA ARG A 242 16.16 -4.62 19.41
C ARG A 242 16.00 -6.10 19.74
N ALA A 243 15.95 -6.92 18.68
CA ALA A 243 15.92 -8.36 18.81
C ALA A 243 17.22 -8.98 18.27
N ASN A 244 17.50 -10.20 18.72
CA ASN A 244 18.62 -11.00 18.22
C ASN A 244 18.34 -11.70 16.89
N GLN A 245 17.18 -11.45 16.27
CA GLN A 245 16.77 -11.98 14.97
C GLN A 245 16.08 -10.91 14.13
N VAL A 246 16.05 -11.13 12.81
CA VAL A 246 15.37 -10.24 11.87
C VAL A 246 13.86 -10.34 12.04
N PHE A 247 13.18 -9.20 12.07
CA PHE A 247 11.73 -9.14 12.08
C PHE A 247 11.16 -9.44 10.70
N HIS A 248 10.08 -10.20 10.68
CA HIS A 248 9.23 -10.30 9.50
C HIS A 248 8.01 -9.39 9.68
N PRO A 249 7.91 -8.28 8.94
CA PRO A 249 6.87 -7.26 9.19
C PRO A 249 5.44 -7.81 9.04
N LEU A 250 5.23 -8.74 8.11
CA LEU A 250 3.90 -9.31 7.85
C LEU A 250 3.45 -10.27 8.96
N GLU A 251 4.37 -11.00 9.60
CA GLU A 251 4.05 -11.81 10.80
C GLU A 251 3.58 -10.91 11.95
N ILE A 252 4.21 -9.74 12.12
CA ILE A 252 3.81 -8.78 13.15
C ILE A 252 2.39 -8.27 12.86
N LEU A 253 2.10 -7.90 11.61
CA LEU A 253 0.76 -7.44 11.19
C LEU A 253 -0.29 -8.53 11.44
N ASN A 254 0.01 -9.78 11.10
CA ASN A 254 -0.89 -10.90 11.35
C ASN A 254 -1.18 -11.09 12.86
N ALA A 255 -0.16 -10.97 13.72
CA ALA A 255 -0.34 -11.03 15.16
C ALA A 255 -1.14 -9.84 15.74
N MET A 256 -1.12 -8.68 15.08
CA MET A 256 -1.89 -7.50 15.51
C MET A 256 -3.38 -7.60 15.16
N ARG A 257 -3.73 -8.33 14.13
CA ARG A 257 -5.08 -8.52 13.60
C ARG A 257 -6.07 -8.97 14.68
N ASP A 258 -5.72 -10.02 15.41
CA ASP A 258 -6.56 -10.57 16.48
C ASP A 258 -6.49 -9.76 17.77
N ARG A 259 -5.36 -9.11 18.02
CA ARG A 259 -5.11 -8.39 19.27
C ARG A 259 -5.74 -6.99 19.28
N TYR A 260 -5.82 -6.35 18.12
CA TYR A 260 -6.28 -4.97 17.97
C TYR A 260 -7.29 -4.82 16.82
N PRO A 261 -8.43 -5.55 16.86
CA PRO A 261 -9.37 -5.58 15.72
C PRO A 261 -10.01 -4.22 15.41
N ASP A 262 -10.07 -3.32 16.38
CA ASP A 262 -10.64 -1.97 16.23
C ASP A 262 -9.62 -0.93 15.78
N CYS A 263 -8.35 -1.31 15.65
CA CYS A 263 -7.29 -0.42 15.19
C CYS A 263 -7.02 -0.61 13.70
N TYR A 264 -6.52 0.45 13.07
CA TYR A 264 -5.85 0.31 11.79
C TYR A 264 -4.44 -0.22 12.02
N SER A 265 -4.14 -1.40 11.45
CA SER A 265 -2.78 -1.91 11.35
C SER A 265 -2.29 -1.68 9.93
N PHE A 266 -1.09 -1.13 9.75
CA PHE A 266 -0.56 -0.84 8.43
C PHE A 266 0.94 -1.08 8.35
N SER A 267 1.41 -1.33 7.12
CA SER A 267 2.82 -1.31 6.72
C SER A 267 2.97 -0.42 5.49
N PHE A 268 4.00 0.37 5.48
CA PHE A 268 4.41 1.18 4.34
C PHE A 268 5.91 1.02 4.18
N ALA A 269 6.35 0.49 3.05
CA ALA A 269 7.76 0.36 2.70
C ALA A 269 8.07 1.07 1.39
N ASN A 270 9.28 1.62 1.30
CA ASN A 270 9.77 2.39 0.16
C ASN A 270 11.13 1.82 -0.30
#